data_11283cf4a0b97e3ddb06c0f4a76cdb4f
#
_entry.id   11283cf4a0b97e3ddb06c0f4a76cdb4f
#
_cell.length_a   1.000
_cell.length_b   1.000
_cell.length_c   1.000
_cell.angle_alpha   90.00
_cell.angle_beta   90.00
_cell.angle_gamma   90.00
#
_symmetry.space_group_name_H-M   'P 1'
#
loop_
_entity.id
_entity.type
_entity.pdbx_description
1 polymer ?
#
loop_
_entity_poly.entity_id
_entity_poly.type
_entity_poly.pdbx_seq_one_letter_code
_entity_poly.pdbx_strand_id
1 'polypeptide(L)'
;MIKKIIFPALLLLFIPSAFGQTKYINIPVYIKMPKDTLIANNLKNCLNGFLSEKEKNNNENAYVLKEDLLETSLLLDEIKGIEKSNKYKDENFYKGYLTNIVPLDNNNYIVQISYIGSAEGLPILGASFELLAKQKDNKFYFLSPLKRNTASWKSKKIKNCTFHFKNSLNIKTASDYVETVTLFDKKLNAPNKDIEWYGCSDLQEVLQNIGVNYKIDYNGLSFNSLNATENNTTLLVNGTNNEHFDSFDPHDLWHERVRNVIARNKINKPVDEGCAYLYGGSWGIGWKQILASFKEKIASNPNIDWLSTYDEFYNFGESREKHLLVPYVINALIIQKIEKEKGFPAVMELLSCGKYEKGNDNYFKILEKLTGINKGNYNDRVWALIKESKV
;
A
#
# COMPACT_ATOMS: atom_id res chain seq x y z
N MET A 1 40.95 -16.99 -73.58
CA MET A 1 39.60 -16.44 -73.29
C MET A 1 39.47 -16.31 -71.79
N ILE A 2 39.64 -15.08 -71.25
CA ILE A 2 39.57 -14.75 -69.85
C ILE A 2 38.14 -14.21 -69.55
N LYS A 3 37.32 -14.95 -68.83
CA LYS A 3 35.97 -14.50 -68.42
C LYS A 3 36.13 -13.53 -67.23
N LYS A 4 35.78 -12.25 -67.45
CA LYS A 4 35.64 -11.23 -66.39
C LYS A 4 34.34 -11.54 -65.58
N ILE A 5 34.47 -11.85 -64.31
CA ILE A 5 33.38 -11.94 -63.36
C ILE A 5 33.16 -10.54 -62.79
N ILE A 6 31.99 -9.94 -63.10
CA ILE A 6 31.56 -8.66 -62.52
C ILE A 6 30.80 -9.00 -61.24
N PHE A 7 31.33 -8.58 -60.08
CA PHE A 7 30.64 -8.65 -58.77
C PHE A 7 29.76 -7.39 -58.63
N PRO A 8 28.46 -7.50 -58.42
CA PRO A 8 27.67 -6.32 -58.10
C PRO A 8 27.91 -5.97 -56.61
N ALA A 9 28.45 -4.80 -56.35
CA ALA A 9 28.55 -4.21 -55.04
C ALA A 9 27.13 -3.84 -54.55
N LEU A 10 26.62 -4.61 -53.56
CA LEU A 10 25.36 -4.32 -52.90
C LEU A 10 25.58 -3.17 -51.89
N LEU A 11 25.16 -1.96 -52.29
CA LEU A 11 25.21 -0.78 -51.42
C LEU A 11 24.09 -0.88 -50.37
N LEU A 12 24.41 -1.36 -49.17
CA LEU A 12 23.51 -1.34 -48.01
C LEU A 12 23.33 0.11 -47.54
N LEU A 13 22.24 0.73 -47.98
CA LEU A 13 21.76 1.99 -47.43
C LEU A 13 21.34 1.76 -45.96
N PHE A 14 22.22 2.10 -45.01
CA PHE A 14 21.83 2.29 -43.62
C PHE A 14 20.89 3.51 -43.57
N ILE A 15 19.58 3.26 -43.55
CA ILE A 15 18.60 4.25 -43.15
C ILE A 15 18.68 4.32 -41.62
N PRO A 16 19.17 5.41 -40.99
CA PRO A 16 19.05 5.59 -39.58
C PRO A 16 17.56 5.68 -39.27
N SER A 17 16.99 4.66 -38.64
CA SER A 17 15.65 4.72 -38.05
C SER A 17 15.70 5.84 -37.02
N ALA A 18 15.23 7.01 -37.41
CA ALA A 18 14.92 8.07 -36.46
C ALA A 18 13.76 7.55 -35.61
N PHE A 19 14.06 6.80 -34.56
CA PHE A 19 13.10 6.54 -33.48
C PHE A 19 12.77 7.92 -32.92
N GLY A 20 11.65 8.49 -33.33
CA GLY A 20 11.09 9.67 -32.69
C GLY A 20 10.98 9.39 -31.21
N GLN A 21 11.74 10.11 -30.38
CA GLN A 21 11.64 10.01 -28.94
C GLN A 21 10.17 10.19 -28.55
N THR A 22 9.56 9.16 -27.99
CA THR A 22 8.18 9.23 -27.50
C THR A 22 8.13 10.37 -26.49
N LYS A 23 7.35 11.39 -26.77
CA LYS A 23 7.24 12.59 -25.94
C LYS A 23 6.22 12.36 -24.86
N TYR A 24 6.67 12.16 -23.62
CA TYR A 24 5.81 11.93 -22.44
C TYR A 24 5.15 13.18 -21.89
N ILE A 25 5.72 14.38 -22.17
CA ILE A 25 5.20 15.64 -21.68
C ILE A 25 5.10 16.67 -22.81
N ASN A 26 3.94 17.29 -22.97
CA ASN A 26 3.72 18.41 -23.86
C ASN A 26 4.07 19.71 -23.14
N ILE A 27 4.87 20.58 -23.78
CA ILE A 27 5.24 21.88 -23.25
C ILE A 27 4.57 22.95 -24.11
N PRO A 28 3.50 23.60 -23.60
CA PRO A 28 2.85 24.69 -24.32
C PRO A 28 3.80 25.87 -24.51
N VAL A 29 3.64 26.60 -25.61
CA VAL A 29 4.53 27.71 -25.99
C VAL A 29 4.53 28.88 -24.98
N TYR A 30 3.49 29.03 -24.20
CA TYR A 30 3.37 30.07 -23.19
C TYR A 30 4.08 29.75 -21.87
N ILE A 31 4.57 28.50 -21.68
CA ILE A 31 5.31 28.13 -20.46
C ILE A 31 6.70 28.76 -20.52
N LYS A 32 6.99 29.58 -19.54
CA LYS A 32 8.30 30.22 -19.39
C LYS A 32 9.31 29.23 -18.84
N MET A 33 10.18 28.74 -19.71
CA MET A 33 11.32 27.90 -19.35
C MET A 33 12.43 28.76 -18.70
N PRO A 34 13.39 28.14 -17.97
CA PRO A 34 14.59 28.82 -17.53
C PRO A 34 15.25 29.62 -18.66
N LYS A 35 15.78 30.81 -18.35
CA LYS A 35 16.39 31.69 -19.37
C LYS A 35 17.63 31.08 -20.03
N ASP A 36 18.40 30.33 -19.27
CA ASP A 36 19.53 29.58 -19.78
C ASP A 36 19.03 28.40 -20.62
N THR A 37 19.35 28.40 -21.91
CA THR A 37 18.90 27.39 -22.87
C THR A 37 19.43 26.00 -22.54
N LEU A 38 20.63 25.89 -21.98
CA LEU A 38 21.22 24.61 -21.59
C LEU A 38 20.46 24.00 -20.40
N ILE A 39 20.18 24.82 -19.40
CA ILE A 39 19.39 24.43 -18.23
C ILE A 39 17.97 24.05 -18.68
N ALA A 40 17.32 24.86 -19.51
CA ALA A 40 15.97 24.58 -20.03
C ALA A 40 15.89 23.26 -20.78
N ASN A 41 16.83 22.99 -21.69
CA ASN A 41 16.86 21.75 -22.47
C ASN A 41 17.17 20.55 -21.56
N ASN A 42 18.07 20.70 -20.62
CA ASN A 42 18.40 19.64 -19.66
C ASN A 42 17.21 19.28 -18.78
N LEU A 43 16.53 20.29 -18.19
CA LEU A 43 15.31 20.10 -17.39
C LEU A 43 14.22 19.35 -18.19
N LYS A 44 13.96 19.78 -19.42
CA LYS A 44 13.00 19.14 -20.32
C LYS A 44 13.36 17.68 -20.61
N ASN A 45 14.64 17.41 -20.95
CA ASN A 45 15.09 16.07 -21.29
C ASN A 45 15.04 15.14 -20.07
N CYS A 46 15.45 15.62 -18.89
CA CYS A 46 15.39 14.85 -17.66
C CYS A 46 13.92 14.58 -17.23
N LEU A 47 13.01 15.56 -17.40
CA LEU A 47 11.58 15.36 -17.09
C LEU A 47 10.96 14.28 -18.00
N ASN A 48 11.25 14.33 -19.31
CA ASN A 48 10.82 13.26 -20.22
C ASN A 48 11.42 11.90 -19.83
N GLY A 49 12.69 11.88 -19.43
CA GLY A 49 13.35 10.67 -18.93
C GLY A 49 12.66 10.12 -17.68
N PHE A 50 12.40 10.96 -16.68
CA PHE A 50 11.69 10.59 -15.45
C PHE A 50 10.32 9.96 -15.76
N LEU A 51 9.52 10.61 -16.61
CA LEU A 51 8.19 10.13 -16.98
C LEU A 51 8.24 8.87 -17.87
N SER A 52 9.28 8.68 -18.67
CA SER A 52 9.46 7.47 -19.49
C SER A 52 9.74 6.23 -18.63
N GLU A 53 10.27 6.42 -17.43
CA GLU A 53 10.64 5.35 -16.50
C GLU A 53 9.60 5.11 -15.39
N LYS A 54 8.50 5.87 -15.34
CA LYS A 54 7.52 5.83 -14.27
C LYS A 54 6.82 4.47 -14.08
N GLU A 55 6.73 3.65 -15.13
CA GLU A 55 6.13 2.31 -15.06
C GLU A 55 7.09 1.23 -14.55
N LYS A 56 8.40 1.55 -14.41
CA LYS A 56 9.38 0.64 -13.81
C LYS A 56 9.18 0.52 -12.31
N ASN A 57 9.92 -0.39 -11.66
CA ASN A 57 10.05 -0.34 -10.21
C ASN A 57 10.63 1.03 -9.80
N ASN A 58 10.14 1.61 -8.70
CA ASN A 58 10.51 2.98 -8.30
C ASN A 58 12.03 3.17 -8.15
N ASN A 59 12.73 2.16 -7.61
CA ASN A 59 14.18 2.16 -7.41
C ASN A 59 14.99 2.03 -8.73
N GLU A 60 14.34 1.74 -9.85
CA GLU A 60 14.97 1.65 -11.17
C GLU A 60 14.85 2.96 -11.97
N ASN A 61 14.10 3.95 -11.47
CA ASN A 61 13.99 5.25 -12.13
C ASN A 61 15.30 6.05 -11.96
N ALA A 62 16.05 6.19 -13.05
CA ALA A 62 17.36 6.84 -13.06
C ALA A 62 17.31 8.35 -12.78
N TYR A 63 16.12 8.93 -12.69
CA TYR A 63 15.90 10.35 -12.42
C TYR A 63 15.36 10.62 -11.01
N VAL A 64 15.48 9.63 -10.10
CA VAL A 64 15.20 9.76 -8.67
C VAL A 64 16.49 9.57 -7.88
N LEU A 65 16.75 10.45 -6.92
CA LEU A 65 17.88 10.29 -6.02
C LEU A 65 17.59 9.19 -4.99
N LYS A 66 18.57 8.35 -4.69
CA LYS A 66 18.41 7.24 -3.75
C LYS A 66 18.01 7.71 -2.34
N GLU A 67 18.56 8.84 -1.91
CA GLU A 67 18.27 9.49 -0.64
C GLU A 67 16.84 10.06 -0.51
N ASP A 68 16.15 10.24 -1.64
CA ASP A 68 14.79 10.77 -1.71
C ASP A 68 13.80 9.73 -2.30
N LEU A 69 14.25 8.48 -2.47
CA LEU A 69 13.46 7.43 -3.12
C LEU A 69 12.20 7.08 -2.32
N LEU A 70 12.29 6.98 -1.00
CA LEU A 70 11.18 6.55 -0.14
C LEU A 70 9.96 7.49 -0.30
N GLU A 71 10.16 8.80 -0.18
CA GLU A 71 9.10 9.79 -0.32
C GLU A 71 8.64 9.92 -1.77
N THR A 72 9.58 9.79 -2.71
CA THR A 72 9.27 9.89 -4.14
C THR A 72 8.51 8.67 -4.64
N SER A 73 8.68 7.51 -4.02
CA SER A 73 7.93 6.30 -4.35
C SER A 73 6.42 6.49 -4.19
N LEU A 74 5.95 7.23 -3.16
CA LEU A 74 4.53 7.59 -3.04
C LEU A 74 4.02 8.35 -4.26
N LEU A 75 4.77 9.36 -4.69
CA LEU A 75 4.37 10.18 -5.84
C LEU A 75 4.46 9.41 -7.16
N LEU A 76 5.48 8.56 -7.34
CA LEU A 76 5.59 7.69 -8.52
C LEU A 76 4.42 6.72 -8.62
N ASP A 77 4.00 6.11 -7.51
CA ASP A 77 2.87 5.19 -7.48
C ASP A 77 1.55 5.89 -7.87
N GLU A 78 1.42 7.19 -7.55
CA GLU A 78 0.28 8.00 -8.00
C GLU A 78 0.36 8.39 -9.49
N ILE A 79 1.55 8.47 -10.08
CA ILE A 79 1.76 8.81 -11.48
C ILE A 79 1.64 7.58 -12.39
N LYS A 80 1.93 6.37 -11.90
CA LYS A 80 1.82 5.13 -12.68
C LYS A 80 0.44 4.93 -13.28
N GLY A 81 0.40 4.58 -14.57
CA GLY A 81 -0.83 4.29 -15.30
C GLY A 81 -1.77 5.48 -15.51
N ILE A 82 -1.33 6.71 -15.20
CA ILE A 82 -2.19 7.91 -15.20
C ILE A 82 -2.75 8.27 -16.59
N GLU A 83 -2.14 7.79 -17.68
CA GLU A 83 -2.63 8.02 -19.03
C GLU A 83 -3.91 7.22 -19.34
N LYS A 84 -4.19 6.18 -18.57
CA LYS A 84 -5.28 5.24 -18.83
C LYS A 84 -6.63 5.77 -18.35
N SER A 85 -7.67 5.43 -19.08
CA SER A 85 -9.05 5.63 -18.65
C SER A 85 -9.85 4.35 -18.81
N ASN A 86 -10.24 3.73 -17.72
CA ASN A 86 -11.14 2.57 -17.72
C ASN A 86 -12.54 2.95 -18.25
N LYS A 87 -13.02 4.16 -17.95
CA LYS A 87 -14.31 4.68 -18.39
C LYS A 87 -14.39 4.78 -19.92
N TYR A 88 -13.34 5.28 -20.56
CA TYR A 88 -13.29 5.45 -22.00
C TYR A 88 -12.59 4.29 -22.72
N LYS A 89 -12.11 3.28 -22.00
CA LYS A 89 -11.37 2.11 -22.52
C LYS A 89 -10.21 2.51 -23.41
N ASP A 90 -9.47 3.54 -23.00
CA ASP A 90 -8.34 4.10 -23.74
C ASP A 90 -7.10 4.12 -22.83
N GLU A 91 -6.05 3.39 -23.22
CA GLU A 91 -4.77 3.29 -22.51
C GLU A 91 -3.96 4.60 -22.56
N ASN A 92 -4.32 5.55 -23.44
CA ASN A 92 -3.64 6.81 -23.65
C ASN A 92 -4.61 8.00 -23.66
N PHE A 93 -5.69 7.92 -22.89
CA PHE A 93 -6.73 8.95 -22.83
C PHE A 93 -6.19 10.28 -22.31
N TYR A 94 -5.47 10.25 -21.19
CA TYR A 94 -4.90 11.45 -20.62
C TYR A 94 -3.50 11.72 -21.15
N LYS A 95 -3.26 12.95 -21.60
CA LYS A 95 -1.95 13.42 -22.09
C LYS A 95 -1.29 14.31 -21.05
N GLY A 96 0.00 14.14 -20.84
CA GLY A 96 0.80 14.94 -19.93
C GLY A 96 1.11 16.33 -20.50
N TYR A 97 0.92 17.36 -19.70
CA TYR A 97 1.25 18.76 -20.02
C TYR A 97 2.08 19.36 -18.87
N LEU A 98 3.17 20.03 -19.23
CA LEU A 98 3.86 20.91 -18.32
C LEU A 98 2.99 22.17 -18.13
N THR A 99 2.58 22.44 -16.90
CA THR A 99 1.66 23.53 -16.60
C THR A 99 2.33 24.71 -15.92
N ASN A 100 3.43 24.48 -15.19
CA ASN A 100 4.17 25.55 -14.53
C ASN A 100 5.61 25.14 -14.21
N ILE A 101 6.52 26.12 -14.14
CA ILE A 101 7.87 26.01 -13.59
C ILE A 101 8.13 27.21 -12.68
N VAL A 102 8.40 26.97 -11.41
CA VAL A 102 8.73 28.02 -10.45
C VAL A 102 10.18 27.85 -10.01
N PRO A 103 11.06 28.84 -10.28
CA PRO A 103 12.44 28.76 -9.84
C PRO A 103 12.53 28.81 -8.31
N LEU A 104 13.41 28.00 -7.77
CA LEU A 104 13.87 27.99 -6.39
C LEU A 104 15.37 28.37 -6.35
N ASP A 105 15.97 28.32 -5.17
CA ASP A 105 17.40 28.58 -5.01
C ASP A 105 18.27 27.48 -5.70
N ASN A 106 19.48 27.85 -6.10
CA ASN A 106 20.51 26.94 -6.63
C ASN A 106 20.08 26.08 -7.85
N ASN A 107 19.39 26.69 -8.83
CA ASN A 107 18.87 26.03 -10.02
C ASN A 107 17.92 24.84 -9.71
N ASN A 108 17.27 24.86 -8.58
CA ASN A 108 16.14 23.96 -8.29
C ASN A 108 14.84 24.59 -8.75
N TYR A 109 13.85 23.75 -9.03
CA TYR A 109 12.55 24.23 -9.53
C TYR A 109 11.41 23.43 -8.92
N ILE A 110 10.26 24.10 -8.74
CA ILE A 110 8.98 23.40 -8.68
C ILE A 110 8.52 23.19 -10.12
N VAL A 111 8.17 21.99 -10.47
CA VAL A 111 7.67 21.58 -11.79
C VAL A 111 6.26 21.05 -11.61
N GLN A 112 5.27 21.69 -12.22
CA GLN A 112 3.88 21.24 -12.18
C GLN A 112 3.49 20.64 -13.51
N ILE A 113 2.90 19.45 -13.46
CA ILE A 113 2.43 18.70 -14.62
C ILE A 113 0.97 18.32 -14.41
N SER A 114 0.20 18.33 -15.50
CA SER A 114 -1.20 17.89 -15.48
C SER A 114 -1.48 16.89 -16.59
N TYR A 115 -2.33 15.93 -16.30
CA TYR A 115 -2.81 14.94 -17.24
C TYR A 115 -4.24 15.26 -17.62
N ILE A 116 -4.46 15.58 -18.90
CA ILE A 116 -5.72 16.08 -19.43
C ILE A 116 -6.16 15.19 -20.58
N GLY A 117 -7.38 14.68 -20.51
CA GLY A 117 -8.09 14.00 -21.60
C GLY A 117 -9.15 14.90 -22.20
N SER A 118 -9.84 14.40 -23.22
CA SER A 118 -10.99 15.09 -23.83
C SER A 118 -12.06 14.07 -24.19
N ALA A 119 -13.31 14.35 -23.80
CA ALA A 119 -14.47 13.58 -24.22
C ALA A 119 -15.62 14.53 -24.56
N GLU A 120 -16.33 14.24 -25.65
CA GLU A 120 -17.45 15.07 -26.12
C GLU A 120 -17.06 16.55 -26.34
N GLY A 121 -15.80 16.80 -26.72
CA GLY A 121 -15.27 18.15 -26.92
C GLY A 121 -14.91 18.92 -25.63
N LEU A 122 -15.09 18.33 -24.44
CA LEU A 122 -14.78 18.94 -23.17
C LEU A 122 -13.46 18.40 -22.60
N PRO A 123 -12.59 19.25 -22.03
CA PRO A 123 -11.39 18.81 -21.35
C PRO A 123 -11.75 18.14 -20.02
N ILE A 124 -11.05 17.05 -19.71
CA ILE A 124 -11.18 16.30 -18.44
C ILE A 124 -9.81 16.28 -17.78
N LEU A 125 -9.70 16.90 -16.61
CA LEU A 125 -8.51 16.80 -15.78
C LEU A 125 -8.49 15.45 -15.07
N GLY A 126 -7.50 14.61 -15.40
CA GLY A 126 -7.27 13.32 -14.74
C GLY A 126 -6.46 13.48 -13.45
N ALA A 127 -5.35 14.23 -13.54
CA ALA A 127 -4.51 14.53 -12.38
C ALA A 127 -3.67 15.79 -12.58
N SER A 128 -3.17 16.35 -11.46
CA SER A 128 -2.18 17.41 -11.44
C SER A 128 -1.16 17.11 -10.33
N PHE A 129 0.12 17.15 -10.68
CA PHE A 129 1.23 16.83 -9.79
C PHE A 129 2.21 17.98 -9.66
N GLU A 130 2.82 18.10 -8.50
CA GLU A 130 3.93 18.98 -8.19
C GLU A 130 5.18 18.16 -7.86
N LEU A 131 6.25 18.42 -8.56
CA LEU A 131 7.56 17.78 -8.41
C LEU A 131 8.59 18.82 -7.99
N LEU A 132 9.52 18.45 -7.13
CA LEU A 132 10.76 19.20 -6.98
C LEU A 132 11.78 18.70 -8.00
N ALA A 133 12.26 19.57 -8.86
CA ALA A 133 13.39 19.30 -9.74
C ALA A 133 14.66 19.83 -9.08
N LYS A 134 15.58 18.92 -8.71
CA LYS A 134 16.86 19.20 -8.06
C LYS A 134 18.01 18.99 -9.03
N GLN A 135 18.83 20.00 -9.24
CA GLN A 135 20.01 19.86 -10.08
C GLN A 135 21.17 19.28 -9.27
N LYS A 136 21.79 18.20 -9.78
CA LYS A 136 23.01 17.59 -9.24
C LYS A 136 23.84 17.07 -10.41
N ASP A 137 25.14 17.38 -10.45
CA ASP A 137 26.09 16.92 -11.49
C ASP A 137 25.58 17.15 -12.93
N ASN A 138 25.06 18.36 -13.21
CA ASN A 138 24.47 18.75 -14.49
C ASN A 138 23.28 17.89 -14.96
N LYS A 139 22.60 17.19 -14.05
CA LYS A 139 21.40 16.42 -14.33
C LYS A 139 20.28 16.85 -13.38
N PHE A 140 19.01 16.83 -13.83
CA PHE A 140 17.88 17.03 -12.98
C PHE A 140 17.31 15.71 -12.48
N TYR A 141 16.98 15.69 -11.18
CA TYR A 141 16.29 14.62 -10.50
C TYR A 141 14.94 15.15 -9.99
N PHE A 142 13.91 14.31 -10.00
CA PHE A 142 12.56 14.69 -9.62
C PHE A 142 12.14 13.98 -8.35
N LEU A 143 11.60 14.75 -7.41
CA LEU A 143 11.36 14.33 -6.03
C LEU A 143 9.96 14.72 -5.59
N SER A 144 9.40 13.97 -4.66
CA SER A 144 8.21 14.40 -3.91
C SER A 144 8.54 15.64 -3.07
N PRO A 145 7.62 16.61 -2.97
CA PRO A 145 7.81 17.78 -2.11
C PRO A 145 7.58 17.47 -0.62
N LEU A 146 7.30 16.24 -0.19
CA LEU A 146 6.93 15.87 1.18
C LEU A 146 7.87 16.49 2.23
N LYS A 147 9.18 16.25 2.11
CA LYS A 147 10.16 16.81 3.06
C LYS A 147 10.15 18.33 3.13
N ARG A 148 9.96 18.99 1.98
CA ARG A 148 9.87 20.46 1.89
C ARG A 148 8.59 20.96 2.55
N ASN A 149 7.45 20.35 2.22
CA ASN A 149 6.14 20.79 2.70
C ASN A 149 5.97 20.55 4.21
N THR A 150 6.68 19.57 4.75
CA THR A 150 6.68 19.23 6.19
C THR A 150 7.91 19.72 6.94
N ALA A 151 8.76 20.58 6.36
CA ALA A 151 10.02 21.03 6.96
C ALA A 151 9.85 21.71 8.33
N SER A 152 8.69 22.33 8.59
CA SER A 152 8.36 22.97 9.87
C SER A 152 7.75 22.02 10.90
N TRP A 153 7.48 20.76 10.53
CA TRP A 153 6.88 19.79 11.44
C TRP A 153 7.89 19.34 12.49
N LYS A 154 7.37 19.00 13.66
CA LYS A 154 8.13 18.37 14.73
C LYS A 154 8.29 16.90 14.44
N SER A 155 9.33 16.29 15.02
CA SER A 155 9.52 14.83 14.95
C SER A 155 9.82 14.23 16.32
N LYS A 156 9.38 12.98 16.52
CA LYS A 156 9.67 12.17 17.70
C LYS A 156 9.98 10.75 17.30
N LYS A 157 11.19 10.29 17.61
CA LYS A 157 11.56 8.89 17.43
C LYS A 157 11.20 8.07 18.66
N ILE A 158 10.52 6.94 18.45
CA ILE A 158 10.19 5.92 19.46
C ILE A 158 10.63 4.58 18.88
N LYS A 159 11.71 3.99 19.42
CA LYS A 159 12.37 2.80 18.88
C LYS A 159 12.71 2.97 17.38
N ASN A 160 12.11 2.13 16.51
CA ASN A 160 12.27 2.15 15.06
C ASN A 160 11.20 2.96 14.32
N CYS A 161 10.36 3.72 15.02
CA CYS A 161 9.33 4.56 14.43
C CYS A 161 9.65 6.04 14.67
N THR A 162 9.65 6.86 13.59
CA THR A 162 9.74 8.32 13.66
C THR A 162 8.38 8.90 13.31
N PHE A 163 7.79 9.65 14.24
CA PHE A 163 6.53 10.34 14.05
C PHE A 163 6.80 11.80 13.68
N HIS A 164 6.23 12.27 12.56
CA HIS A 164 6.24 13.66 12.12
C HIS A 164 4.85 14.26 12.30
N PHE A 165 4.75 15.39 12.99
CA PHE A 165 3.47 16.00 13.37
C PHE A 165 3.57 17.52 13.45
N LYS A 166 2.47 18.22 13.21
CA LYS A 166 2.39 19.69 13.24
C LYS A 166 2.39 20.25 14.66
N ASN A 167 1.45 19.83 15.47
CA ASN A 167 1.14 20.43 16.76
C ASN A 167 1.63 19.58 17.93
N SER A 168 0.99 18.45 18.17
CA SER A 168 1.24 17.52 19.28
C SER A 168 1.16 16.09 18.82
N LEU A 169 1.78 15.21 19.59
CA LEU A 169 1.73 13.76 19.41
C LEU A 169 1.25 13.14 20.73
N ASN A 170 0.30 12.25 20.69
CA ASN A 170 -0.08 11.42 21.82
C ASN A 170 1.00 10.35 22.05
N ILE A 171 1.97 10.69 22.89
CA ILE A 171 3.15 9.84 23.15
C ILE A 171 2.76 8.47 23.69
N LYS A 172 1.69 8.40 24.53
CA LYS A 172 1.24 7.13 25.07
C LYS A 172 0.75 6.20 23.96
N THR A 173 -0.18 6.68 23.14
CA THR A 173 -0.75 5.89 22.02
C THR A 173 0.33 5.53 21.00
N ALA A 174 1.25 6.46 20.70
CA ALA A 174 2.38 6.18 19.80
C ALA A 174 3.31 5.10 20.35
N SER A 175 3.57 5.09 21.68
CA SER A 175 4.36 4.05 22.32
C SER A 175 3.65 2.71 22.29
N ASP A 176 2.36 2.68 22.63
CA ASP A 176 1.52 1.47 22.59
C ASP A 176 1.48 0.86 21.17
N TYR A 177 1.39 1.70 20.13
CA TYR A 177 1.48 1.27 18.73
C TYR A 177 2.82 0.59 18.41
N VAL A 178 3.95 1.24 18.76
CA VAL A 178 5.28 0.70 18.48
C VAL A 178 5.53 -0.61 19.24
N GLU A 179 5.01 -0.73 20.44
CA GLU A 179 5.05 -1.98 21.21
C GLU A 179 4.23 -3.08 20.55
N THR A 180 3.04 -2.76 20.06
CA THR A 180 2.16 -3.70 19.36
C THR A 180 2.79 -4.15 18.03
N VAL A 181 3.36 -3.23 17.24
CA VAL A 181 4.14 -3.57 16.03
C VAL A 181 5.28 -4.52 16.36
N THR A 182 6.06 -4.20 17.41
CA THR A 182 7.19 -5.03 17.83
C THR A 182 6.74 -6.45 18.23
N LEU A 183 5.61 -6.55 18.94
CA LEU A 183 5.02 -7.82 19.35
C LEU A 183 4.57 -8.66 18.15
N PHE A 184 3.86 -8.04 17.20
CA PHE A 184 3.36 -8.71 16.01
C PHE A 184 4.50 -9.14 15.09
N ASP A 185 5.48 -8.27 14.85
CA ASP A 185 6.66 -8.60 14.04
C ASP A 185 7.46 -9.76 14.64
N LYS A 186 7.68 -9.75 15.95
CA LYS A 186 8.32 -10.88 16.66
C LYS A 186 7.53 -12.18 16.48
N LYS A 187 6.21 -12.12 16.60
CA LYS A 187 5.32 -13.28 16.44
C LYS A 187 5.35 -13.81 15.02
N LEU A 188 5.31 -12.93 14.03
CA LEU A 188 5.33 -13.24 12.61
C LEU A 188 6.74 -13.58 12.07
N ASN A 189 7.78 -13.43 12.88
CA ASN A 189 9.16 -13.46 12.43
C ASN A 189 9.40 -12.49 11.24
N ALA A 190 8.75 -11.33 11.30
CA ALA A 190 8.87 -10.30 10.29
C ALA A 190 10.20 -9.54 10.42
N PRO A 191 10.77 -9.05 9.31
CA PRO A 191 11.95 -8.21 9.39
C PRO A 191 11.62 -6.93 10.16
N ASN A 192 12.53 -6.52 11.05
CA ASN A 192 12.41 -5.24 11.74
C ASN A 192 12.65 -4.11 10.73
N LYS A 193 11.58 -3.37 10.41
CA LYS A 193 11.62 -2.22 9.50
C LYS A 193 11.55 -0.93 10.27
N ASP A 194 12.25 0.09 9.80
CA ASP A 194 12.02 1.45 10.26
C ASP A 194 10.68 1.97 9.72
N ILE A 195 10.02 2.84 10.47
CA ILE A 195 8.74 3.44 10.13
C ILE A 195 8.88 4.96 10.19
N GLU A 196 8.54 5.63 9.10
CA GLU A 196 8.37 7.08 9.03
C GLU A 196 6.88 7.38 8.92
N TRP A 197 6.28 7.92 9.98
CA TRP A 197 4.85 8.23 10.06
C TRP A 197 4.62 9.74 10.01
N TYR A 198 3.75 10.20 9.11
CA TYR A 198 3.36 11.60 8.95
C TYR A 198 1.88 11.77 9.26
N GLY A 199 1.55 12.63 10.23
CA GLY A 199 0.19 12.93 10.67
C GLY A 199 -0.43 14.09 9.91
N CYS A 200 -1.25 13.79 8.92
CA CYS A 200 -2.11 14.74 8.23
C CYS A 200 -3.54 14.65 8.78
N SER A 201 -4.29 15.75 8.70
CA SER A 201 -5.68 15.82 9.16
C SER A 201 -6.62 15.00 8.26
N ASP A 202 -6.41 15.06 6.94
CA ASP A 202 -7.29 14.48 5.93
C ASP A 202 -6.52 14.05 4.68
N LEU A 203 -7.22 13.45 3.72
CA LEU A 203 -6.65 13.03 2.45
C LEU A 203 -6.12 14.21 1.62
N GLN A 204 -6.77 15.36 1.65
CA GLN A 204 -6.32 16.51 0.88
C GLN A 204 -4.92 16.95 1.34
N GLU A 205 -4.68 16.98 2.64
CA GLU A 205 -3.37 17.30 3.18
C GLU A 205 -2.31 16.24 2.86
N VAL A 206 -2.67 14.94 2.89
CA VAL A 206 -1.79 13.86 2.42
C VAL A 206 -1.34 14.14 0.99
N LEU A 207 -2.30 14.33 0.09
CA LEU A 207 -2.05 14.53 -1.34
C LEU A 207 -1.19 15.78 -1.60
N GLN A 208 -1.52 16.91 -0.98
CA GLN A 208 -0.76 18.15 -1.11
C GLN A 208 0.69 17.99 -0.63
N ASN A 209 0.89 17.31 0.50
CA ASN A 209 2.24 17.11 1.03
C ASN A 209 3.11 16.26 0.12
N ILE A 210 2.56 15.22 -0.51
CA ILE A 210 3.34 14.35 -1.41
C ILE A 210 3.48 14.89 -2.84
N GLY A 211 2.75 15.98 -3.19
CA GLY A 211 2.80 16.59 -4.52
C GLY A 211 1.68 16.15 -5.47
N VAL A 212 0.55 15.67 -4.96
CA VAL A 212 -0.66 15.38 -5.74
C VAL A 212 -1.66 16.52 -5.52
N ASN A 213 -1.69 17.50 -6.43
CA ASN A 213 -2.62 18.63 -6.30
C ASN A 213 -4.07 18.24 -6.63
N TYR A 214 -4.24 17.25 -7.50
CA TYR A 214 -5.53 16.69 -7.89
C TYR A 214 -5.34 15.29 -8.51
N LYS A 215 -6.23 14.37 -8.22
CA LYS A 215 -6.38 13.11 -8.94
C LYS A 215 -7.84 12.68 -8.91
N ILE A 216 -8.38 12.34 -10.07
CA ILE A 216 -9.80 12.02 -10.26
C ILE A 216 -10.24 10.83 -9.41
N ASP A 217 -9.33 9.88 -9.14
CA ASP A 217 -9.58 8.69 -8.34
C ASP A 217 -9.94 8.99 -6.88
N TYR A 218 -9.54 10.16 -6.38
CA TYR A 218 -9.79 10.61 -5.01
C TYR A 218 -11.02 11.51 -4.87
N ASN A 219 -11.75 11.72 -5.98
CA ASN A 219 -12.93 12.57 -5.94
C ASN A 219 -13.99 12.04 -4.98
N GLY A 220 -14.41 12.87 -4.04
CA GLY A 220 -15.41 12.53 -3.02
C GLY A 220 -14.86 11.77 -1.81
N LEU A 221 -13.55 11.48 -1.74
CA LEU A 221 -12.92 10.89 -0.57
C LEU A 221 -12.41 11.99 0.39
N SER A 222 -12.72 11.83 1.68
CA SER A 222 -12.27 12.77 2.72
C SER A 222 -11.04 12.23 3.48
N PHE A 223 -10.95 10.93 3.65
CA PHE A 223 -9.94 10.30 4.47
C PHE A 223 -9.30 9.11 3.75
N ASN A 224 -7.99 9.06 3.77
CA ASN A 224 -7.19 7.92 3.31
C ASN A 224 -5.75 8.08 3.81
N SER A 225 -4.99 7.00 3.73
CA SER A 225 -3.55 6.99 4.01
C SER A 225 -2.81 6.40 2.83
N LEU A 226 -1.62 6.91 2.57
CA LEU A 226 -0.73 6.39 1.53
C LEU A 226 0.55 5.86 2.16
N ASN A 227 1.10 4.80 1.59
CA ASN A 227 2.32 4.18 2.09
C ASN A 227 3.24 3.72 0.96
N ALA A 228 4.52 3.71 1.26
CA ALA A 228 5.57 3.13 0.41
C ALA A 228 6.59 2.40 1.29
N THR A 229 7.29 1.43 0.73
CA THR A 229 8.38 0.74 1.44
C THR A 229 9.59 0.67 0.53
N GLU A 230 10.71 1.24 0.99
CA GLU A 230 11.99 1.22 0.28
C GLU A 230 13.13 0.99 1.28
N ASN A 231 14.14 0.24 0.90
CA ASN A 231 15.37 0.05 1.69
C ASN A 231 15.11 -0.27 3.18
N ASN A 232 14.17 -1.18 3.46
CA ASN A 232 13.79 -1.59 4.82
C ASN A 232 13.12 -0.50 5.67
N THR A 233 12.63 0.59 5.06
CA THR A 233 11.87 1.64 5.72
C THR A 233 10.47 1.71 5.11
N THR A 234 9.45 1.76 5.96
CA THR A 234 8.05 2.00 5.55
C THR A 234 7.70 3.44 5.87
N LEU A 235 7.28 4.18 4.85
CA LEU A 235 6.70 5.50 4.97
C LEU A 235 5.17 5.37 4.98
N LEU A 236 4.52 5.99 5.95
CA LEU A 236 3.07 6.10 6.07
C LEU A 236 2.68 7.57 6.21
N VAL A 237 1.95 8.10 5.24
CA VAL A 237 1.35 9.44 5.31
C VAL A 237 -0.13 9.26 5.61
N ASN A 238 -0.51 9.54 6.85
CA ASN A 238 -1.83 9.25 7.40
C ASN A 238 -2.74 10.46 7.30
N GLY A 239 -3.90 10.31 6.69
CA GLY A 239 -4.94 11.33 6.53
C GLY A 239 -6.31 10.83 6.97
N THR A 240 -6.41 10.27 8.19
CA THR A 240 -7.65 9.68 8.72
C THR A 240 -8.18 10.41 9.95
N ASN A 241 -8.02 11.73 10.01
CA ASN A 241 -8.39 12.57 11.15
C ASN A 241 -7.73 12.09 12.47
N ASN A 242 -6.44 11.77 12.38
CA ASN A 242 -5.65 11.23 13.48
C ASN A 242 -4.24 11.85 13.50
N GLU A 243 -4.14 13.14 13.20
CA GLU A 243 -2.86 13.87 13.07
C GLU A 243 -2.07 13.97 14.38
N HIS A 244 -2.74 13.73 15.51
CA HIS A 244 -2.12 13.66 16.84
C HIS A 244 -1.76 12.24 17.27
N PHE A 245 -2.09 11.24 16.46
CA PHE A 245 -1.96 9.82 16.77
C PHE A 245 -2.74 9.43 18.04
N ASP A 246 -4.02 9.83 18.13
CA ASP A 246 -4.85 9.59 19.30
C ASP A 246 -5.37 8.16 19.42
N SER A 247 -5.40 7.43 18.31
CA SER A 247 -5.83 6.03 18.27
C SER A 247 -5.14 5.24 17.16
N PHE A 248 -5.13 3.94 17.30
CA PHE A 248 -4.87 2.97 16.24
C PHE A 248 -5.72 1.72 16.53
N ASP A 249 -6.00 0.93 15.48
CA ASP A 249 -6.70 -0.33 15.65
C ASP A 249 -5.69 -1.49 15.58
N PRO A 250 -5.47 -2.22 16.70
CA PRO A 250 -4.60 -3.39 16.69
C PRO A 250 -5.09 -4.53 15.78
N HIS A 251 -6.39 -4.60 15.49
CA HIS A 251 -6.97 -5.54 14.54
C HIS A 251 -6.46 -5.28 13.11
N ASP A 252 -6.62 -4.04 12.63
CA ASP A 252 -6.16 -3.63 11.31
C ASP A 252 -4.64 -3.69 11.20
N LEU A 253 -3.94 -3.33 12.29
CA LEU A 253 -2.48 -3.43 12.37
C LEU A 253 -2.01 -4.88 12.21
N TRP A 254 -2.72 -5.87 12.79
CA TRP A 254 -2.41 -7.28 12.57
C TRP A 254 -2.41 -7.63 11.08
N HIS A 255 -3.47 -7.29 10.36
CA HIS A 255 -3.58 -7.54 8.92
C HIS A 255 -2.46 -6.88 8.11
N GLU A 256 -2.09 -5.65 8.48
CA GLU A 256 -0.97 -4.95 7.86
C GLU A 256 0.34 -5.74 8.04
N ARG A 257 0.64 -6.19 9.27
CA ARG A 257 1.88 -6.92 9.57
C ARG A 257 1.92 -8.29 8.89
N VAL A 258 0.81 -9.02 8.83
CA VAL A 258 0.71 -10.31 8.10
C VAL A 258 1.04 -10.12 6.62
N ARG A 259 0.54 -9.06 5.98
CA ARG A 259 0.79 -8.76 4.55
C ARG A 259 2.25 -8.45 4.25
N ASN A 260 3.05 -8.10 5.24
CA ASN A 260 4.50 -7.91 5.08
C ASN A 260 5.27 -9.23 4.99
N VAL A 261 4.70 -10.34 5.43
CA VAL A 261 5.36 -11.66 5.49
C VAL A 261 4.69 -12.73 4.63
N ILE A 262 3.39 -12.57 4.32
CA ILE A 262 2.63 -13.52 3.51
C ILE A 262 2.01 -12.78 2.31
N ALA A 263 2.23 -13.32 1.11
CA ALA A 263 1.59 -12.79 -0.09
C ALA A 263 0.05 -12.90 0.01
N ARG A 264 -0.69 -11.84 -0.35
CA ARG A 264 -2.16 -11.74 -0.21
C ARG A 264 -2.93 -12.93 -0.80
N ASN A 265 -2.43 -13.53 -1.87
CA ASN A 265 -3.05 -14.68 -2.52
C ASN A 265 -2.86 -16.00 -1.76
N LYS A 266 -2.03 -16.03 -0.72
CA LYS A 266 -1.80 -17.20 0.15
C LYS A 266 -2.50 -17.09 1.49
N ILE A 267 -3.00 -15.92 1.87
CA ILE A 267 -3.64 -15.71 3.18
C ILE A 267 -5.03 -16.33 3.18
N ASN A 268 -5.30 -17.22 4.14
CA ASN A 268 -6.63 -17.72 4.42
C ASN A 268 -7.38 -16.72 5.29
N LYS A 269 -8.39 -16.04 4.71
CA LYS A 269 -9.09 -14.94 5.38
C LYS A 269 -9.68 -15.32 6.74
N PRO A 270 -10.46 -16.41 6.92
CA PRO A 270 -10.98 -16.76 8.23
C PRO A 270 -9.92 -17.01 9.31
N VAL A 271 -8.74 -17.51 8.92
CA VAL A 271 -7.62 -17.73 9.84
C VAL A 271 -6.97 -16.39 10.21
N ASP A 272 -6.75 -15.51 9.23
CA ASP A 272 -6.19 -14.17 9.44
C ASP A 272 -7.06 -13.34 10.40
N GLU A 273 -8.37 -13.34 10.18
CA GLU A 273 -9.34 -12.68 11.05
C GLU A 273 -9.40 -13.32 12.45
N GLY A 274 -9.23 -14.65 12.53
CA GLY A 274 -9.11 -15.35 13.82
C GLY A 274 -7.88 -14.90 14.60
N CYS A 275 -6.74 -14.71 13.93
CA CYS A 275 -5.55 -14.11 14.52
C CYS A 275 -5.81 -12.65 14.95
N ALA A 276 -6.45 -11.84 14.10
CA ALA A 276 -6.78 -10.47 14.41
C ALA A 276 -7.68 -10.37 15.65
N TYR A 277 -8.73 -11.22 15.77
CA TYR A 277 -9.56 -11.29 16.98
C TYR A 277 -8.76 -11.65 18.23
N LEU A 278 -7.86 -12.63 18.09
CA LEU A 278 -7.07 -13.14 19.22
C LEU A 278 -6.05 -12.13 19.74
N TYR A 279 -5.35 -11.44 18.82
CA TYR A 279 -4.22 -10.58 19.17
C TYR A 279 -4.55 -9.09 19.16
N GLY A 280 -5.51 -8.66 18.35
CA GLY A 280 -5.92 -7.26 18.18
C GLY A 280 -7.31 -6.93 18.74
N GLY A 281 -8.16 -7.94 18.92
CA GLY A 281 -9.57 -7.72 19.21
C GLY A 281 -10.39 -7.39 17.98
N SER A 282 -11.54 -6.72 18.16
CA SER A 282 -12.36 -6.18 17.08
C SER A 282 -13.33 -5.13 17.62
N TRP A 283 -13.59 -4.07 16.90
CA TRP A 283 -14.52 -3.00 17.29
C TRP A 283 -14.24 -2.39 18.68
N GLY A 284 -12.95 -2.31 19.05
CA GLY A 284 -12.51 -1.76 20.34
C GLY A 284 -12.70 -2.71 21.54
N ILE A 285 -13.13 -3.96 21.33
CA ILE A 285 -13.22 -4.98 22.38
C ILE A 285 -12.14 -6.05 22.20
N GLY A 286 -11.56 -6.48 23.32
CA GLY A 286 -10.52 -7.50 23.31
C GLY A 286 -11.07 -8.93 23.20
N TRP A 287 -10.16 -9.88 22.91
CA TRP A 287 -10.49 -11.29 22.74
C TRP A 287 -11.36 -11.89 23.86
N LYS A 288 -11.05 -11.59 25.12
CA LYS A 288 -11.85 -12.11 26.25
C LYS A 288 -13.31 -11.69 26.17
N GLN A 289 -13.59 -10.44 25.82
CA GLN A 289 -14.98 -9.94 25.68
C GLN A 289 -15.67 -10.55 24.45
N ILE A 290 -14.95 -10.70 23.32
CA ILE A 290 -15.46 -11.39 22.14
C ILE A 290 -15.87 -12.82 22.49
N LEU A 291 -14.98 -13.57 23.17
CA LEU A 291 -15.24 -14.95 23.56
C LEU A 291 -16.40 -15.07 24.56
N ALA A 292 -16.50 -14.15 25.54
CA ALA A 292 -17.60 -14.12 26.48
C ALA A 292 -18.94 -13.90 25.80
N SER A 293 -19.03 -12.91 24.92
CA SER A 293 -20.22 -12.62 24.12
C SER A 293 -20.61 -13.78 23.21
N PHE A 294 -19.64 -14.43 22.59
CA PHE A 294 -19.85 -15.63 21.81
C PHE A 294 -20.47 -16.76 22.64
N LYS A 295 -19.87 -17.09 23.79
CA LYS A 295 -20.37 -18.15 24.70
C LYS A 295 -21.80 -17.86 25.19
N GLU A 296 -22.10 -16.63 25.53
CA GLU A 296 -23.45 -16.22 25.93
C GLU A 296 -24.48 -16.47 24.82
N LYS A 297 -24.18 -16.07 23.57
CA LYS A 297 -25.07 -16.25 22.42
C LYS A 297 -25.34 -17.72 22.10
N ILE A 298 -24.37 -18.60 22.28
CA ILE A 298 -24.55 -20.03 21.97
C ILE A 298 -25.12 -20.85 23.13
N ALA A 299 -25.19 -20.29 24.33
CA ALA A 299 -25.63 -21.03 25.54
C ALA A 299 -27.05 -21.60 25.39
N SER A 300 -27.93 -20.93 24.63
CA SER A 300 -29.31 -21.36 24.40
C SER A 300 -29.49 -22.40 23.30
N ASN A 301 -28.43 -22.71 22.54
CA ASN A 301 -28.50 -23.66 21.41
C ASN A 301 -27.38 -24.71 21.48
N PRO A 302 -27.57 -25.84 22.16
CA PRO A 302 -26.53 -26.88 22.30
C PRO A 302 -26.32 -27.71 21.03
N ASN A 303 -27.17 -27.55 20.00
CA ASN A 303 -27.17 -28.39 18.79
C ASN A 303 -26.70 -27.59 17.54
N ILE A 304 -25.83 -26.61 17.71
CA ILE A 304 -25.32 -25.81 16.61
C ILE A 304 -24.45 -26.71 15.69
N ASP A 305 -24.73 -26.69 14.40
CA ASP A 305 -23.84 -27.23 13.36
C ASP A 305 -22.76 -26.19 13.06
N TRP A 306 -21.59 -26.41 13.65
CA TRP A 306 -20.47 -25.48 13.50
C TRP A 306 -19.91 -25.42 12.08
N LEU A 307 -20.01 -26.53 11.32
CA LEU A 307 -19.53 -26.52 9.95
C LEU A 307 -20.43 -25.66 9.05
N SER A 308 -21.76 -25.77 9.22
CA SER A 308 -22.73 -24.92 8.51
C SER A 308 -22.57 -23.45 8.90
N THR A 309 -22.52 -23.14 10.20
CA THR A 309 -22.37 -21.75 10.68
C THR A 309 -21.03 -21.13 10.29
N TYR A 310 -20.00 -21.94 10.12
CA TYR A 310 -18.69 -21.53 9.59
C TYR A 310 -18.81 -21.12 8.12
N ASP A 311 -19.41 -21.97 7.28
CA ASP A 311 -19.55 -21.71 5.85
C ASP A 311 -20.50 -20.55 5.54
N GLU A 312 -21.52 -20.32 6.37
CA GLU A 312 -22.49 -19.23 6.26
C GLU A 312 -21.95 -17.89 6.79
N PHE A 313 -20.78 -17.87 7.43
CA PHE A 313 -20.22 -16.68 8.11
C PHE A 313 -21.23 -16.07 9.10
N TYR A 314 -21.85 -16.92 9.91
CA TYR A 314 -22.87 -16.49 10.85
C TYR A 314 -22.38 -15.36 11.77
N ASN A 315 -23.20 -14.28 11.83
CA ASN A 315 -22.91 -13.11 12.67
C ASN A 315 -23.60 -13.24 14.01
N PHE A 316 -22.84 -13.23 15.11
CA PHE A 316 -23.36 -13.20 16.49
C PHE A 316 -23.20 -11.82 17.15
N GLY A 317 -22.64 -10.83 16.45
CA GLY A 317 -22.50 -9.45 16.93
C GLY A 317 -23.84 -8.72 17.03
N GLU A 318 -23.81 -7.56 17.66
CA GLU A 318 -25.02 -6.77 17.96
C GLU A 318 -25.66 -6.13 16.73
N SER A 319 -24.88 -5.84 15.69
CA SER A 319 -25.36 -5.18 14.48
C SER A 319 -24.62 -5.66 13.23
N ARG A 320 -25.14 -5.28 12.04
CA ARG A 320 -24.43 -5.50 10.79
C ARG A 320 -23.20 -4.62 10.65
N GLU A 321 -23.14 -3.50 11.32
CA GLU A 321 -22.00 -2.56 11.29
C GLU A 321 -20.88 -3.02 12.21
N LYS A 322 -21.22 -3.59 13.38
CA LYS A 322 -20.29 -4.19 14.35
C LYS A 322 -20.48 -5.70 14.38
N HIS A 323 -20.21 -6.33 13.24
CA HIS A 323 -20.36 -7.77 13.11
C HIS A 323 -19.23 -8.52 13.82
N LEU A 324 -19.59 -9.63 14.47
CA LEU A 324 -18.67 -10.62 15.00
C LEU A 324 -19.03 -11.97 14.39
N LEU A 325 -18.08 -12.58 13.70
CA LEU A 325 -18.35 -13.76 12.89
C LEU A 325 -17.88 -15.05 13.55
N VAL A 326 -18.72 -16.07 13.51
CA VAL A 326 -18.44 -17.41 14.07
C VAL A 326 -17.17 -18.01 13.51
N PRO A 327 -16.86 -18.03 12.20
CA PRO A 327 -15.62 -18.62 11.70
C PRO A 327 -14.36 -17.94 12.24
N TYR A 328 -14.43 -16.66 12.60
CA TYR A 328 -13.29 -15.93 13.15
C TYR A 328 -13.02 -16.34 14.61
N VAL A 329 -14.08 -16.49 15.42
CA VAL A 329 -13.94 -17.00 16.80
C VAL A 329 -13.45 -18.45 16.83
N ILE A 330 -14.01 -19.31 15.97
CA ILE A 330 -13.57 -20.70 15.90
C ILE A 330 -12.09 -20.77 15.51
N ASN A 331 -11.67 -20.00 14.50
CA ASN A 331 -10.25 -19.94 14.14
C ASN A 331 -9.38 -19.39 15.27
N ALA A 332 -9.83 -18.38 16.01
CA ALA A 332 -9.09 -17.87 17.16
C ALA A 332 -8.85 -18.99 18.21
N LEU A 333 -9.86 -19.82 18.51
CA LEU A 333 -9.73 -20.97 19.41
C LEU A 333 -8.77 -22.03 18.87
N ILE A 334 -8.87 -22.35 17.57
CA ILE A 334 -7.97 -23.30 16.89
C ILE A 334 -6.53 -22.78 16.92
N ILE A 335 -6.32 -21.49 16.65
CA ILE A 335 -5.01 -20.83 16.68
C ILE A 335 -4.41 -20.92 18.08
N GLN A 336 -5.17 -20.62 19.13
CA GLN A 336 -4.72 -20.76 20.52
C GLN A 336 -4.24 -22.19 20.81
N LYS A 337 -4.98 -23.20 20.36
CA LYS A 337 -4.59 -24.61 20.51
C LYS A 337 -3.30 -24.92 19.78
N ILE A 338 -3.22 -24.56 18.49
CA ILE A 338 -2.03 -24.82 17.66
C ILE A 338 -0.81 -24.10 18.21
N GLU A 339 -0.94 -22.83 18.57
CA GLU A 339 0.16 -22.05 19.14
C GLU A 339 0.68 -22.65 20.44
N LYS A 340 -0.22 -23.09 21.32
CA LYS A 340 0.13 -23.72 22.60
C LYS A 340 0.86 -25.06 22.42
N GLU A 341 0.42 -25.89 21.46
CA GLU A 341 0.92 -27.25 21.28
C GLU A 341 2.13 -27.35 20.34
N LYS A 342 2.21 -26.46 19.32
CA LYS A 342 3.19 -26.58 18.24
C LYS A 342 3.93 -25.27 17.94
N GLY A 343 3.59 -24.18 18.64
CA GLY A 343 4.17 -22.86 18.43
C GLY A 343 3.60 -22.12 17.21
N PHE A 344 3.98 -20.85 17.10
CA PHE A 344 3.46 -19.96 16.07
C PHE A 344 3.83 -20.34 14.61
N PRO A 345 4.98 -20.98 14.30
CA PRO A 345 5.24 -21.49 12.95
C PRO A 345 4.16 -22.42 12.40
N ALA A 346 3.50 -23.22 13.25
CA ALA A 346 2.38 -24.06 12.83
C ALA A 346 1.11 -23.23 12.55
N VAL A 347 0.90 -22.11 13.28
CA VAL A 347 -0.16 -21.14 12.95
C VAL A 347 0.10 -20.51 11.59
N MET A 348 1.35 -20.15 11.28
CA MET A 348 1.73 -19.61 9.98
C MET A 348 1.45 -20.57 8.83
N GLU A 349 1.62 -21.88 9.04
CA GLU A 349 1.27 -22.90 8.04
C GLU A 349 -0.24 -22.88 7.74
N LEU A 350 -1.09 -22.78 8.76
CA LEU A 350 -2.54 -22.68 8.59
C LEU A 350 -2.97 -21.35 7.97
N LEU A 351 -2.37 -20.26 8.42
CA LEU A 351 -2.64 -18.91 7.91
C LEU A 351 -2.30 -18.76 6.42
N SER A 352 -1.25 -19.45 5.96
CA SER A 352 -0.76 -19.41 4.57
C SER A 352 -1.23 -20.58 3.70
N CYS A 353 -2.29 -21.28 4.08
CA CYS A 353 -2.79 -22.45 3.34
C CYS A 353 -3.52 -22.12 2.02
N GLY A 354 -3.64 -20.85 1.67
CA GLY A 354 -4.31 -20.36 0.47
C GLY A 354 -5.63 -19.64 0.78
N LYS A 355 -6.12 -18.88 -0.21
CA LYS A 355 -7.37 -18.14 -0.06
C LYS A 355 -8.51 -19.06 0.37
N TYR A 356 -9.46 -18.48 1.12
CA TYR A 356 -10.74 -19.14 1.38
C TYR A 356 -11.46 -19.40 0.05
N GLU A 357 -11.87 -20.67 -0.14
CA GLU A 357 -12.64 -21.13 -1.28
C GLU A 357 -13.86 -21.92 -0.77
N LYS A 358 -14.87 -22.08 -1.60
CA LYS A 358 -16.08 -22.87 -1.21
C LYS A 358 -15.66 -24.29 -0.80
N GLY A 359 -16.10 -24.72 0.39
CA GLY A 359 -15.71 -26.00 1.00
C GLY A 359 -14.36 -26.00 1.69
N ASN A 360 -13.50 -24.98 1.46
CA ASN A 360 -12.25 -24.71 2.18
C ASN A 360 -11.33 -25.93 2.35
N ASP A 361 -11.18 -26.76 1.31
CA ASP A 361 -10.43 -28.04 1.38
C ASP A 361 -8.94 -27.83 1.69
N ASN A 362 -8.34 -26.75 1.17
CA ASN A 362 -6.98 -26.35 1.47
C ASN A 362 -6.78 -26.11 2.99
N TYR A 363 -7.72 -25.43 3.63
CA TYR A 363 -7.71 -25.19 5.07
C TYR A 363 -7.86 -26.49 5.86
N PHE A 364 -8.88 -27.33 5.55
CA PHE A 364 -9.13 -28.58 6.27
C PHE A 364 -7.98 -29.56 6.16
N LYS A 365 -7.30 -29.63 5.02
CA LYS A 365 -6.10 -30.45 4.82
C LYS A 365 -4.98 -30.07 5.81
N ILE A 366 -4.72 -28.78 5.98
CA ILE A 366 -3.68 -28.30 6.90
C ILE A 366 -4.15 -28.41 8.35
N LEU A 367 -5.42 -28.10 8.63
CA LEU A 367 -6.01 -28.21 9.96
C LEU A 367 -5.93 -29.67 10.47
N GLU A 368 -6.30 -30.64 9.64
CA GLU A 368 -6.21 -32.06 10.00
C GLU A 368 -4.77 -32.50 10.27
N LYS A 369 -3.82 -32.11 9.42
CA LYS A 369 -2.39 -32.37 9.63
C LYS A 369 -1.89 -31.81 10.98
N LEU A 370 -2.34 -30.60 11.35
CA LEU A 370 -1.86 -29.93 12.54
C LEU A 370 -2.57 -30.37 13.83
N THR A 371 -3.85 -30.71 13.76
CA THR A 371 -4.70 -30.89 14.96
C THR A 371 -5.50 -32.20 14.98
N GLY A 372 -5.60 -32.91 13.87
CA GLY A 372 -6.53 -34.02 13.70
C GLY A 372 -7.99 -33.61 13.49
N ILE A 373 -8.27 -32.30 13.37
CA ILE A 373 -9.60 -31.77 13.12
C ILE A 373 -9.86 -31.80 11.61
N ASN A 374 -10.93 -32.46 11.19
CA ASN A 374 -11.40 -32.52 9.82
C ASN A 374 -12.91 -32.29 9.74
N LYS A 375 -13.48 -32.24 8.53
CA LYS A 375 -14.92 -31.98 8.35
C LYS A 375 -15.81 -32.98 9.11
N GLY A 376 -15.39 -34.25 9.21
CA GLY A 376 -16.18 -35.31 9.86
C GLY A 376 -16.27 -35.20 11.38
N ASN A 377 -15.26 -34.62 12.02
CA ASN A 377 -15.22 -34.44 13.48
C ASN A 377 -15.30 -32.97 13.92
N TYR A 378 -15.54 -32.04 12.98
CA TYR A 378 -15.44 -30.60 13.23
C TYR A 378 -16.36 -30.15 14.36
N ASN A 379 -17.61 -30.54 14.35
CA ASN A 379 -18.62 -30.15 15.35
C ASN A 379 -18.17 -30.54 16.78
N ASP A 380 -17.78 -31.79 16.99
CA ASP A 380 -17.36 -32.29 18.30
C ASP A 380 -16.10 -31.57 18.79
N ARG A 381 -15.14 -31.38 17.89
CA ARG A 381 -13.87 -30.72 18.22
C ARG A 381 -14.03 -29.23 18.54
N VAL A 382 -14.89 -28.52 17.81
CA VAL A 382 -15.20 -27.11 18.11
C VAL A 382 -15.89 -26.99 19.45
N TRP A 383 -16.88 -27.85 19.77
CA TRP A 383 -17.49 -27.90 21.10
C TRP A 383 -16.48 -28.14 22.21
N ALA A 384 -15.53 -29.04 21.99
CA ALA A 384 -14.44 -29.29 22.96
C ALA A 384 -13.59 -28.03 23.18
N LEU A 385 -13.17 -27.35 22.10
CA LEU A 385 -12.41 -26.10 22.19
C LEU A 385 -13.16 -25.00 22.94
N ILE A 386 -14.46 -24.85 22.70
CA ILE A 386 -15.31 -23.87 23.39
C ILE A 386 -15.39 -24.17 24.90
N LYS A 387 -15.55 -25.45 25.27
CA LYS A 387 -15.60 -25.88 26.69
C LYS A 387 -14.27 -25.68 27.40
N GLU A 388 -13.17 -25.96 26.75
CA GLU A 388 -11.80 -25.82 27.31
C GLU A 388 -11.35 -24.37 27.42
N SER A 389 -11.90 -23.48 26.58
CA SER A 389 -11.49 -22.07 26.56
C SER A 389 -11.92 -21.34 27.84
N LYS A 390 -10.99 -20.57 28.42
CA LYS A 390 -11.26 -19.73 29.59
C LYS A 390 -11.54 -18.30 29.13
N VAL A 391 -12.59 -17.69 29.69
CA VAL A 391 -12.92 -16.28 29.50
C VAL A 391 -12.02 -15.42 30.38
#